data_27c76f185e3f533e73e9913c7791bd3e
#
_entry.id   27c76f185e3f533e73e9913c7791bd3e
#
_cell.length_a   1.000
_cell.length_b   1.000
_cell.length_c   1.000
_cell.angle_alpha   90.00
_cell.angle_beta   90.00
_cell.angle_gamma   90.00
#
_symmetry.space_group_name_H-M   'P 1'
#
loop_
_entity.id
_entity.type
_entity.pdbx_description
1 polymer ?
#
loop_
_entity_poly.entity_id
_entity_poly.type
_entity_poly.pdbx_seq_one_letter_code
_entity_poly.pdbx_strand_id
1 'polypeptide(L)'
;MSPSAMSRTITIILAAPPGDGLRVAREHFHDYVRPILVAAALNWDVIEGRKEGEIQTGLAEKIRKMREKGAEQRSQPKENDLSQDEALEAARKALGIREWDGIKGDLIIGRHTWKEYVRGLHEGWLGPMDPPQDPTVPSEDVISAEPTDQPPKDESSSEDTTKKTDPKAVTPPYITPSSYSAANLSPNCPSELSPSTAIPLPHILGFLNTPKRMYRFLQRRKLADSTGASVAALVLAAQTRPYRTEAEVDDFSASMETASRWEQDALLKEAESEWYKSAWAPNKEGEERERPWQEDMVLDPRIGEQMRTFELPQGSETKAEELEEKARRERDSWWMSAKKWAGYGPREKRGWEMGFEGGEDD
;
A
#
# COMPACT_ATOMS: atom_id res chain seq x y z
N MET A 1 -18.41 -0.12 20.54
CA MET A 1 -17.94 -1.37 19.92
C MET A 1 -18.20 -2.52 20.88
N SER A 2 -18.65 -3.67 20.38
CA SER A 2 -18.78 -4.88 21.21
C SER A 2 -17.37 -5.31 21.65
N PRO A 3 -17.16 -5.71 22.91
CA PRO A 3 -15.84 -6.17 23.38
C PRO A 3 -15.35 -7.44 22.67
N SER A 4 -16.24 -8.13 21.95
CA SER A 4 -15.94 -9.33 21.17
C SER A 4 -15.69 -9.05 19.68
N ALA A 5 -15.71 -7.80 19.23
CA ALA A 5 -15.40 -7.44 17.84
C ALA A 5 -13.92 -7.12 17.69
N MET A 6 -13.29 -7.72 16.67
CA MET A 6 -11.93 -7.36 16.28
C MET A 6 -11.89 -5.91 15.77
N SER A 7 -10.76 -5.25 15.99
CA SER A 7 -10.53 -3.92 15.40
C SER A 7 -10.44 -4.03 13.87
N ARG A 8 -10.78 -2.93 13.19
CA ARG A 8 -10.59 -2.80 11.74
C ARG A 8 -9.11 -3.01 11.38
N THR A 9 -8.86 -3.89 10.42
CA THR A 9 -7.52 -4.15 9.89
C THR A 9 -7.41 -3.61 8.46
N ILE A 10 -6.36 -2.85 8.19
CA ILE A 10 -6.06 -2.26 6.89
C ILE A 10 -4.92 -3.05 6.25
N THR A 11 -5.00 -3.32 4.94
CA THR A 11 -3.90 -3.93 4.20
C THR A 11 -2.98 -2.85 3.64
N ILE A 12 -1.70 -2.92 3.95
CA ILE A 12 -0.67 -2.00 3.45
C ILE A 12 0.19 -2.75 2.45
N ILE A 13 0.36 -2.19 1.26
CA ILE A 13 1.09 -2.83 0.18
C ILE A 13 2.29 -1.98 -0.19
N LEU A 14 3.48 -2.57 -0.05
CA LEU A 14 4.77 -1.94 -0.24
C LEU A 14 5.60 -2.73 -1.25
N ALA A 15 6.14 -2.07 -2.27
CA ALA A 15 7.12 -2.67 -3.15
C ALA A 15 8.45 -1.92 -3.10
N ALA A 16 9.54 -2.63 -3.35
CA ALA A 16 10.84 -2.01 -3.54
C ALA A 16 10.80 -1.15 -4.81
N PRO A 17 11.22 0.12 -4.74
CA PRO A 17 11.28 0.95 -5.94
C PRO A 17 12.35 0.44 -6.92
N PRO A 18 12.18 0.67 -8.24
CA PRO A 18 13.17 0.27 -9.24
C PRO A 18 14.56 0.84 -8.93
N GLY A 19 15.57 -0.03 -8.93
CA GLY A 19 16.96 0.36 -8.68
C GLY A 19 17.34 0.57 -7.22
N ASP A 20 16.43 0.34 -6.28
CA ASP A 20 16.70 0.44 -4.84
C ASP A 20 16.01 -0.69 -4.06
N GLY A 21 16.25 -0.74 -2.76
CA GLY A 21 15.69 -1.75 -1.88
C GLY A 21 14.37 -1.33 -1.23
N LEU A 22 13.68 -2.29 -0.64
CA LEU A 22 12.41 -2.08 0.07
C LEU A 22 12.50 -1.09 1.25
N ARG A 23 13.72 -0.82 1.74
CA ARG A 23 13.95 0.09 2.86
C ARG A 23 13.32 1.46 2.64
N VAL A 24 13.42 2.01 1.43
CA VAL A 24 12.87 3.34 1.11
C VAL A 24 11.36 3.39 1.27
N ALA A 25 10.65 2.37 0.78
CA ALA A 25 9.20 2.27 0.93
C ALA A 25 8.80 2.10 2.40
N ARG A 26 9.56 1.30 3.17
CA ARG A 26 9.35 1.14 4.62
C ARG A 26 9.59 2.43 5.39
N GLU A 27 10.65 3.19 5.08
CA GLU A 27 10.92 4.50 5.69
C GLU A 27 9.79 5.48 5.39
N HIS A 28 9.31 5.52 4.14
CA HIS A 28 8.18 6.37 3.78
C HIS A 28 6.90 6.00 4.56
N PHE A 29 6.58 4.72 4.65
CA PHE A 29 5.47 4.24 5.48
C PHE A 29 5.65 4.64 6.95
N HIS A 30 6.85 4.44 7.50
CA HIS A 30 7.13 4.70 8.91
C HIS A 30 7.04 6.18 9.26
N ASP A 31 7.49 7.07 8.36
CA ASP A 31 7.57 8.50 8.61
C ASP A 31 6.20 9.21 8.41
N TYR A 32 5.41 8.79 7.41
CA TYR A 32 4.22 9.53 6.99
C TYR A 32 2.91 8.83 7.30
N VAL A 33 2.85 7.50 7.24
CA VAL A 33 1.61 6.73 7.36
C VAL A 33 1.40 6.17 8.75
N ARG A 34 2.40 5.45 9.25
CA ARG A 34 2.33 4.77 10.56
C ARG A 34 1.89 5.66 11.72
N PRO A 35 2.38 6.91 11.87
CA PRO A 35 1.97 7.76 12.99
C PRO A 35 0.46 8.02 13.01
N ILE A 36 -0.15 8.18 11.83
CA ILE A 36 -1.59 8.41 11.69
C ILE A 36 -2.38 7.16 12.06
N LEU A 37 -1.96 5.98 11.58
CA LEU A 37 -2.62 4.71 11.91
C LEU A 37 -2.52 4.39 13.40
N VAL A 38 -1.37 4.64 14.03
CA VAL A 38 -1.18 4.47 15.48
C VAL A 38 -2.10 5.42 16.26
N ALA A 39 -2.18 6.70 15.84
CA ALA A 39 -3.07 7.68 16.48
C ALA A 39 -4.54 7.29 16.35
N ALA A 40 -4.91 6.64 15.25
CA ALA A 40 -6.26 6.12 15.01
C ALA A 40 -6.54 4.76 15.69
N ALA A 41 -5.55 4.15 16.34
CA ALA A 41 -5.63 2.83 16.97
C ALA A 41 -6.13 1.74 16.00
N LEU A 42 -5.70 1.79 14.73
CA LEU A 42 -6.04 0.82 13.71
C LEU A 42 -4.96 -0.26 13.60
N ASN A 43 -5.40 -1.49 13.33
CA ASN A 43 -4.50 -2.58 12.99
C ASN A 43 -4.19 -2.57 11.49
N TRP A 44 -3.03 -3.10 11.12
CA TRP A 44 -2.64 -3.24 9.72
C TRP A 44 -1.86 -4.52 9.47
N ASP A 45 -2.05 -5.07 8.29
CA ASP A 45 -1.26 -6.15 7.72
C ASP A 45 -0.42 -5.59 6.58
N VAL A 46 0.82 -6.07 6.43
CA VAL A 46 1.74 -5.56 5.40
C VAL A 46 2.05 -6.66 4.40
N ILE A 47 1.83 -6.36 3.12
CA ILE A 47 2.26 -7.18 1.99
C ILE A 47 3.47 -6.48 1.38
N GLU A 48 4.62 -7.13 1.38
CA GLU A 48 5.87 -6.57 0.90
C GLU A 48 6.39 -7.33 -0.32
N GLY A 49 6.70 -6.59 -1.39
CA GLY A 49 7.37 -7.11 -2.58
C GLY A 49 8.80 -6.60 -2.66
N ARG A 50 9.77 -7.50 -2.81
CA ARG A 50 11.17 -7.16 -3.03
C ARG A 50 11.55 -7.17 -4.50
N LYS A 51 10.87 -7.99 -5.27
CA LYS A 51 11.08 -8.19 -6.70
C LYS A 51 9.84 -7.77 -7.47
N GLU A 52 10.05 -7.40 -8.72
CA GLU A 52 8.98 -7.11 -9.66
C GLU A 52 8.08 -8.33 -9.83
N GLY A 53 6.75 -8.12 -9.66
CA GLY A 53 5.72 -9.16 -9.77
C GLY A 53 5.37 -9.88 -8.46
N GLU A 54 6.11 -9.68 -7.35
CA GLU A 54 5.79 -10.35 -6.08
C GLU A 54 4.45 -9.88 -5.48
N ILE A 55 4.12 -8.60 -5.62
CA ILE A 55 2.84 -8.08 -5.13
C ILE A 55 1.69 -8.64 -5.99
N GLN A 56 1.87 -8.66 -7.31
CA GLN A 56 0.87 -9.22 -8.23
C GLN A 56 0.55 -10.67 -7.87
N THR A 57 1.56 -11.54 -7.77
CA THR A 57 1.36 -12.95 -7.44
C THR A 57 0.81 -13.16 -6.04
N GLY A 58 1.32 -12.45 -5.04
CA GLY A 58 0.84 -12.57 -3.66
C GLY A 58 -0.63 -12.14 -3.50
N LEU A 59 -1.05 -11.07 -4.19
CA LEU A 59 -2.43 -10.62 -4.18
C LEU A 59 -3.34 -11.60 -4.94
N ALA A 60 -2.91 -12.08 -6.10
CA ALA A 60 -3.65 -13.06 -6.87
C ALA A 60 -3.86 -14.36 -6.10
N GLU A 61 -2.84 -14.87 -5.41
CA GLU A 61 -2.96 -16.04 -4.53
C GLU A 61 -3.96 -15.80 -3.38
N LYS A 62 -3.90 -14.61 -2.74
CA LYS A 62 -4.85 -14.25 -1.68
C LYS A 62 -6.29 -14.27 -2.20
N ILE A 63 -6.53 -13.73 -3.40
CA ILE A 63 -7.85 -13.71 -4.02
C ILE A 63 -8.29 -15.14 -4.40
N ARG A 64 -7.40 -15.97 -4.97
CA ARG A 64 -7.70 -17.38 -5.29
C ARG A 64 -8.13 -18.15 -4.04
N LYS A 65 -7.41 -18.01 -2.94
CA LYS A 65 -7.81 -18.60 -1.64
C LYS A 65 -9.17 -18.11 -1.16
N MET A 66 -9.51 -16.82 -1.35
CA MET A 66 -10.85 -16.32 -1.03
C MET A 66 -11.93 -16.94 -1.93
N ARG A 67 -11.65 -17.12 -3.24
CA ARG A 67 -12.54 -17.77 -4.18
C ARG A 67 -12.78 -19.24 -3.83
N GLU A 68 -11.74 -19.94 -3.42
CA GLU A 68 -11.77 -21.34 -2.98
C GLU A 68 -12.63 -21.48 -1.70
N LYS A 69 -12.36 -20.70 -0.67
CA LYS A 69 -13.20 -20.66 0.54
C LYS A 69 -14.68 -20.36 0.21
N GLY A 70 -14.96 -19.47 -0.70
CA GLY A 70 -16.31 -19.18 -1.17
C GLY A 70 -16.97 -20.33 -1.94
N ALA A 71 -16.19 -21.17 -2.62
CA ALA A 71 -16.66 -22.38 -3.29
C ALA A 71 -16.90 -23.53 -2.31
N GLU A 72 -16.04 -23.69 -1.29
CA GLU A 72 -16.17 -24.71 -0.25
C GLU A 72 -17.36 -24.45 0.67
N GLN A 73 -17.71 -23.21 0.93
CA GLN A 73 -18.94 -22.89 1.67
C GLN A 73 -20.23 -23.34 0.95
N ARG A 74 -20.15 -23.60 -0.37
CA ARG A 74 -21.23 -24.18 -1.17
C ARG A 74 -21.15 -25.71 -1.26
N SER A 75 -20.01 -26.31 -0.99
CA SER A 75 -19.73 -27.73 -0.99
C SER A 75 -19.47 -28.18 0.45
N GLN A 76 -19.96 -29.35 0.85
CA GLN A 76 -19.78 -29.84 2.22
C GLN A 76 -18.29 -29.89 2.65
N PRO A 77 -17.96 -29.59 3.94
CA PRO A 77 -16.60 -29.51 4.41
C PRO A 77 -15.86 -30.85 4.25
N LYS A 78 -14.73 -30.84 3.59
CA LYS A 78 -13.76 -31.93 3.61
C LYS A 78 -13.03 -31.89 4.95
N GLU A 79 -13.31 -32.91 5.75
CA GLU A 79 -12.71 -33.16 7.05
C GLU A 79 -11.32 -33.75 6.85
N ASN A 80 -10.29 -32.94 6.62
CA ASN A 80 -8.89 -33.30 6.91
C ASN A 80 -7.92 -32.27 6.34
N ASP A 81 -7.14 -31.73 7.22
CA ASP A 81 -6.04 -30.80 7.05
C ASP A 81 -6.42 -29.31 7.15
N LEU A 82 -6.85 -28.93 8.36
CA LEU A 82 -7.03 -27.51 8.68
C LEU A 82 -5.66 -26.81 8.65
N SER A 83 -5.52 -25.88 7.75
CA SER A 83 -4.37 -24.97 7.75
C SER A 83 -4.30 -24.22 9.10
N GLN A 84 -3.11 -23.77 9.51
CA GLN A 84 -2.95 -23.02 10.76
C GLN A 84 -3.92 -21.83 10.85
N ASP A 85 -4.20 -21.18 9.73
CA ASP A 85 -5.11 -20.04 9.64
C ASP A 85 -6.57 -20.46 9.88
N GLU A 86 -7.00 -21.60 9.34
CA GLU A 86 -8.34 -22.14 9.55
C GLU A 86 -8.56 -22.61 10.99
N ALA A 87 -7.55 -23.23 11.60
CA ALA A 87 -7.60 -23.59 13.01
C ALA A 87 -7.71 -22.34 13.90
N LEU A 88 -7.02 -21.27 13.55
CA LEU A 88 -7.08 -19.98 14.24
C LEU A 88 -8.46 -19.32 14.08
N GLU A 89 -9.02 -19.34 12.87
CA GLU A 89 -10.37 -18.85 12.56
C GLU A 89 -11.42 -19.65 13.35
N ALA A 90 -11.30 -20.97 13.38
CA ALA A 90 -12.20 -21.84 14.16
C ALA A 90 -12.10 -21.55 15.66
N ALA A 91 -10.90 -21.36 16.19
CA ALA A 91 -10.68 -21.00 17.59
C ALA A 91 -11.29 -19.61 17.92
N ARG A 92 -11.12 -18.62 17.06
CA ARG A 92 -11.75 -17.30 17.21
C ARG A 92 -13.27 -17.40 17.22
N LYS A 93 -13.83 -18.17 16.30
CA LYS A 93 -15.27 -18.41 16.21
C LYS A 93 -15.81 -19.12 17.46
N ALA A 94 -15.08 -20.09 17.98
CA ALA A 94 -15.41 -20.78 19.23
C ALA A 94 -15.38 -19.84 20.45
N LEU A 95 -14.47 -18.87 20.47
CA LEU A 95 -14.37 -17.84 21.50
C LEU A 95 -15.40 -16.70 21.33
N GLY A 96 -16.25 -16.76 20.31
CA GLY A 96 -17.26 -15.74 20.03
C GLY A 96 -16.65 -14.41 19.53
N ILE A 97 -15.41 -14.42 19.09
CA ILE A 97 -14.74 -13.25 18.52
C ILE A 97 -15.25 -13.07 17.08
N ARG A 98 -15.87 -11.91 16.82
CA ARG A 98 -16.37 -11.56 15.49
C ARG A 98 -15.32 -10.73 14.74
N GLU A 99 -15.12 -11.06 13.49
CA GLU A 99 -14.35 -10.19 12.60
C GLU A 99 -15.06 -8.87 12.36
N TRP A 100 -14.30 -7.87 11.93
CA TRP A 100 -14.86 -6.59 11.53
C TRP A 100 -15.63 -6.75 10.21
N ASP A 101 -16.96 -6.53 10.25
CA ASP A 101 -17.84 -6.61 9.08
C ASP A 101 -17.86 -5.32 8.23
N GLY A 102 -17.18 -4.28 8.69
CA GLY A 102 -17.14 -3.00 8.00
C GLY A 102 -16.10 -2.93 6.88
N ILE A 103 -16.00 -1.75 6.27
CA ILE A 103 -15.05 -1.45 5.20
C ILE A 103 -13.62 -1.66 5.72
N LYS A 104 -12.88 -2.61 5.13
CA LYS A 104 -11.46 -2.82 5.41
C LYS A 104 -10.67 -1.69 4.75
N GLY A 105 -10.07 -1.88 3.63
CA GLY A 105 -9.35 -0.89 2.83
C GLY A 105 -7.90 -1.28 2.60
N ASP A 106 -7.42 -0.93 1.42
CA ASP A 106 -6.07 -1.22 0.98
C ASP A 106 -5.31 0.09 0.77
N LEU A 107 -4.09 0.19 1.30
CA LEU A 107 -3.19 1.32 1.16
C LEU A 107 -1.99 0.91 0.33
N ILE A 108 -1.83 1.52 -0.83
CA ILE A 108 -0.79 1.17 -1.78
C ILE A 108 0.23 2.31 -1.88
N ILE A 109 1.52 2.02 -1.69
CA ILE A 109 2.58 3.03 -1.70
C ILE A 109 3.44 2.87 -2.94
N GLY A 110 3.40 3.87 -3.83
CA GLY A 110 4.20 3.97 -5.03
C GLY A 110 3.51 3.48 -6.31
N ARG A 111 3.93 4.06 -7.45
CA ARG A 111 3.31 3.81 -8.76
C ARG A 111 3.47 2.37 -9.23
N HIS A 112 4.64 1.77 -9.08
CA HIS A 112 4.87 0.38 -9.49
C HIS A 112 4.09 -0.59 -8.63
N THR A 113 4.01 -0.34 -7.34
CA THR A 113 3.17 -1.10 -6.41
C THR A 113 1.71 -1.04 -6.84
N TRP A 114 1.26 0.15 -7.27
CA TRP A 114 -0.10 0.36 -7.78
C TRP A 114 -0.36 -0.45 -9.05
N LYS A 115 0.57 -0.47 -10.02
CA LYS A 115 0.46 -1.30 -11.22
C LYS A 115 0.35 -2.80 -10.88
N GLU A 116 1.22 -3.29 -10.00
CA GLU A 116 1.18 -4.69 -9.57
C GLU A 116 -0.11 -5.01 -8.80
N TYR A 117 -0.60 -4.09 -7.98
CA TYR A 117 -1.86 -4.25 -7.26
C TYR A 117 -3.03 -4.43 -8.24
N VAL A 118 -3.16 -3.53 -9.22
CA VAL A 118 -4.22 -3.61 -10.23
C VAL A 118 -4.10 -4.90 -11.04
N ARG A 119 -2.89 -5.28 -11.48
CA ARG A 119 -2.65 -6.56 -12.17
C ARG A 119 -3.01 -7.77 -11.30
N GLY A 120 -2.66 -7.73 -10.01
CA GLY A 120 -3.01 -8.77 -9.06
C GLY A 120 -4.52 -8.94 -8.86
N LEU A 121 -5.28 -7.82 -8.87
CA LEU A 121 -6.75 -7.88 -8.88
C LEU A 121 -7.29 -8.57 -10.14
N HIS A 122 -6.76 -8.21 -11.31
CA HIS A 122 -7.17 -8.84 -12.56
C HIS A 122 -6.83 -10.33 -12.58
N GLU A 123 -5.61 -10.68 -12.24
CA GLU A 123 -5.16 -12.07 -12.19
C GLU A 123 -5.95 -12.90 -11.18
N GLY A 124 -6.26 -12.34 -10.03
CA GLY A 124 -7.04 -13.00 -8.99
C GLY A 124 -8.49 -13.26 -9.37
N TRP A 125 -9.18 -12.29 -9.98
CA TRP A 125 -10.61 -12.39 -10.28
C TRP A 125 -10.92 -12.92 -11.68
N LEU A 126 -10.07 -12.68 -12.70
CA LEU A 126 -10.23 -13.14 -14.07
C LEU A 126 -9.43 -14.42 -14.35
N GLY A 127 -8.32 -14.63 -13.64
CA GLY A 127 -7.43 -15.76 -13.87
C GLY A 127 -8.01 -17.10 -13.45
N PRO A 128 -7.44 -18.20 -13.99
CA PRO A 128 -7.78 -19.55 -13.58
C PRO A 128 -7.36 -19.81 -12.13
N MET A 129 -7.96 -20.82 -11.51
CA MET A 129 -7.61 -21.26 -10.15
C MET A 129 -6.29 -22.03 -10.15
N ASP A 130 -6.12 -22.89 -11.16
CA ASP A 130 -4.95 -23.74 -11.28
C ASP A 130 -3.87 -23.09 -12.16
N PRO A 131 -2.59 -23.35 -11.89
CA PRO A 131 -1.51 -22.86 -12.73
C PRO A 131 -1.67 -23.38 -14.16
N PRO A 132 -1.38 -22.55 -15.18
CA PRO A 132 -1.39 -23.01 -16.55
C PRO A 132 -0.39 -24.17 -16.71
N GLN A 133 -0.85 -25.29 -17.25
CA GLN A 133 0.04 -26.42 -17.56
C GLN A 133 0.89 -26.03 -18.75
N ASP A 134 2.20 -25.94 -18.56
CA ASP A 134 3.14 -25.77 -19.66
C ASP A 134 3.03 -26.96 -20.60
N PRO A 135 2.73 -26.75 -21.89
CA PRO A 135 2.54 -27.86 -22.84
C PRO A 135 3.82 -28.67 -23.16
N THR A 136 4.93 -28.35 -22.50
CA THR A 136 6.26 -28.92 -22.79
C THR A 136 6.83 -29.86 -21.72
N VAL A 137 6.13 -30.12 -20.62
CA VAL A 137 6.57 -31.13 -19.67
C VAL A 137 5.67 -32.36 -19.78
N PRO A 138 6.13 -33.46 -20.38
CA PRO A 138 5.41 -34.73 -20.29
C PRO A 138 5.32 -35.11 -18.79
N SER A 139 4.12 -35.46 -18.36
CA SER A 139 3.87 -36.02 -17.04
C SER A 139 4.83 -37.19 -16.81
N GLU A 140 5.88 -37.03 -16.05
CA GLU A 140 6.64 -38.18 -15.57
C GLU A 140 5.72 -38.94 -14.59
N ASP A 141 5.16 -40.03 -15.12
CA ASP A 141 4.50 -41.04 -14.31
C ASP A 141 5.38 -41.43 -13.14
N VAL A 142 4.78 -41.38 -11.97
CA VAL A 142 5.36 -41.80 -10.69
C VAL A 142 5.84 -43.27 -10.85
N ILE A 143 7.10 -43.46 -11.18
CA ILE A 143 7.75 -44.77 -11.06
C ILE A 143 8.20 -44.89 -9.60
N SER A 144 7.45 -45.74 -8.94
CA SER A 144 7.76 -46.29 -7.62
C SER A 144 9.18 -46.90 -7.63
N ALA A 145 10.14 -46.31 -6.96
CA ALA A 145 11.44 -46.90 -6.73
C ALA A 145 11.52 -47.43 -5.30
N GLU A 146 11.72 -48.72 -5.21
CA GLU A 146 12.02 -49.50 -4.00
C GLU A 146 13.26 -48.99 -3.26
N PRO A 147 13.34 -49.22 -1.95
CA PRO A 147 14.45 -48.75 -1.13
C PRO A 147 15.66 -49.69 -1.27
N THR A 148 16.79 -49.16 -1.69
CA THR A 148 18.08 -49.87 -1.60
C THR A 148 18.87 -49.35 -0.38
N ASP A 149 19.09 -50.30 0.50
CA ASP A 149 19.84 -50.28 1.75
C ASP A 149 21.35 -50.12 1.49
N GLN A 150 22.02 -49.10 2.04
CA GLN A 150 23.46 -49.15 2.36
C GLN A 150 23.83 -48.20 3.51
N PRO A 151 24.84 -48.60 4.33
CA PRO A 151 25.01 -48.14 5.71
C PRO A 151 25.91 -46.91 5.89
N PRO A 152 25.97 -46.33 7.11
CA PRO A 152 26.48 -45.00 7.39
C PRO A 152 28.01 -44.95 7.44
N LYS A 153 28.58 -43.84 7.00
CA LYS A 153 29.94 -43.41 7.37
C LYS A 153 29.85 -42.11 8.14
N ASP A 154 30.28 -42.20 9.37
CA ASP A 154 30.65 -41.09 10.23
C ASP A 154 31.75 -40.23 9.60
N GLU A 155 31.61 -38.93 9.69
CA GLU A 155 32.65 -38.04 10.19
C GLU A 155 32.13 -36.62 10.39
N SER A 156 32.40 -36.14 11.58
CA SER A 156 32.15 -34.83 12.14
C SER A 156 32.84 -33.71 11.38
N SER A 157 32.14 -32.64 11.12
CA SER A 157 32.64 -31.27 11.39
C SER A 157 31.52 -30.26 11.36
N SER A 158 31.35 -29.60 12.49
CA SER A 158 30.50 -28.46 12.71
C SER A 158 30.97 -27.29 11.87
N GLU A 159 30.16 -26.90 10.90
CA GLU A 159 30.17 -25.54 10.39
C GLU A 159 28.71 -25.07 10.21
N ASP A 160 28.40 -24.04 10.97
CA ASP A 160 27.18 -23.28 10.99
C ASP A 160 26.97 -22.61 9.62
N THR A 161 26.43 -23.38 8.69
CA THR A 161 25.97 -22.85 7.39
C THR A 161 24.50 -22.55 7.50
N THR A 162 24.18 -21.33 7.91
CA THR A 162 22.88 -20.72 7.59
C THR A 162 22.59 -20.98 6.11
N LYS A 163 21.72 -21.95 5.84
CA LYS A 163 21.15 -22.21 4.51
C LYS A 163 20.58 -20.88 4.03
N LYS A 164 21.31 -20.20 3.13
CA LYS A 164 20.72 -19.18 2.27
C LYS A 164 19.60 -19.89 1.51
N THR A 165 18.37 -19.68 1.93
CA THR A 165 17.20 -20.00 1.14
C THR A 165 17.37 -19.23 -0.16
N ASP A 166 17.56 -19.93 -1.26
CA ASP A 166 17.57 -19.31 -2.59
C ASP A 166 16.31 -18.49 -2.73
N PRO A 167 16.40 -17.23 -3.19
CA PRO A 167 15.25 -16.38 -3.30
C PRO A 167 14.26 -17.04 -4.26
N LYS A 168 13.12 -17.48 -3.70
CA LYS A 168 12.02 -18.14 -4.42
C LYS A 168 11.79 -17.40 -5.73
N ALA A 169 11.87 -18.08 -6.85
CA ALA A 169 11.59 -17.49 -8.14
C ALA A 169 10.14 -16.99 -8.14
N VAL A 170 9.91 -15.78 -8.66
CA VAL A 170 8.55 -15.25 -8.78
C VAL A 170 7.80 -16.12 -9.79
N THR A 171 6.67 -16.67 -9.39
CA THR A 171 5.83 -17.48 -10.29
C THR A 171 5.32 -16.60 -11.43
N PRO A 172 5.34 -17.10 -12.68
CA PRO A 172 4.80 -16.34 -13.79
C PRO A 172 3.29 -16.09 -13.60
N PRO A 173 2.74 -14.99 -14.14
CA PRO A 173 1.32 -14.71 -14.03
C PRO A 173 0.50 -15.78 -14.78
N TYR A 174 -0.66 -16.13 -14.23
CA TYR A 174 -1.53 -17.15 -14.83
C TYR A 174 -2.33 -16.63 -16.04
N ILE A 175 -2.41 -15.32 -16.18
CA ILE A 175 -3.12 -14.65 -17.26
C ILE A 175 -2.37 -13.38 -17.67
N THR A 176 -2.27 -13.16 -18.98
CA THR A 176 -1.63 -11.96 -19.54
C THR A 176 -2.64 -10.82 -19.73
N PRO A 177 -2.21 -9.55 -19.73
CA PRO A 177 -3.10 -8.41 -19.96
C PRO A 177 -3.88 -8.50 -21.29
N SER A 178 -3.29 -9.09 -22.31
CA SER A 178 -3.94 -9.28 -23.62
C SER A 178 -5.15 -10.22 -23.58
N SER A 179 -5.20 -11.12 -22.61
CA SER A 179 -6.27 -12.12 -22.46
C SER A 179 -7.36 -11.73 -21.46
N TYR A 180 -7.27 -10.56 -20.80
CA TYR A 180 -8.28 -10.11 -19.83
C TYR A 180 -9.69 -10.05 -20.44
N SER A 181 -9.83 -9.52 -21.65
CA SER A 181 -11.13 -9.39 -22.33
C SER A 181 -11.79 -10.73 -22.63
N ALA A 182 -10.99 -11.77 -22.86
CA ALA A 182 -11.48 -13.12 -23.15
C ALA A 182 -11.76 -13.94 -21.88
N ALA A 183 -11.24 -13.52 -20.74
CA ALA A 183 -11.38 -14.22 -19.47
C ALA A 183 -12.77 -14.02 -18.85
N ASN A 184 -13.25 -15.00 -18.13
CA ASN A 184 -14.52 -14.94 -17.42
C ASN A 184 -14.30 -14.40 -16.00
N LEU A 185 -15.14 -13.43 -15.61
CA LEU A 185 -15.15 -12.94 -14.23
C LEU A 185 -15.64 -14.04 -13.29
N SER A 186 -14.95 -14.22 -12.16
CA SER A 186 -15.36 -15.19 -11.16
C SER A 186 -16.76 -14.87 -10.62
N PRO A 187 -17.67 -15.86 -10.47
CA PRO A 187 -19.00 -15.65 -9.91
C PRO A 187 -18.96 -15.24 -8.42
N ASN A 188 -17.83 -15.45 -7.75
CA ASN A 188 -17.60 -15.04 -6.37
C ASN A 188 -17.00 -13.62 -6.25
N CYS A 189 -16.82 -12.91 -7.38
CA CYS A 189 -16.37 -11.53 -7.35
C CYS A 189 -17.43 -10.66 -6.67
N PRO A 190 -17.07 -9.89 -5.64
CA PRO A 190 -18.01 -8.97 -5.02
C PRO A 190 -18.38 -7.85 -5.98
N SER A 191 -19.59 -7.31 -5.88
CA SER A 191 -20.05 -6.17 -6.68
C SER A 191 -19.21 -4.90 -6.44
N GLU A 192 -18.60 -4.79 -5.29
CA GLU A 192 -17.71 -3.70 -4.89
C GLU A 192 -16.44 -4.30 -4.31
N LEU A 193 -15.29 -3.95 -4.89
CA LEU A 193 -14.00 -4.35 -4.35
C LEU A 193 -13.62 -3.52 -3.13
N SER A 194 -12.69 -4.04 -2.32
CA SER A 194 -12.15 -3.31 -1.17
C SER A 194 -11.65 -1.93 -1.64
N PRO A 195 -12.08 -0.84 -0.98
CA PRO A 195 -11.63 0.48 -1.36
C PRO A 195 -10.12 0.61 -1.22
N SER A 196 -9.49 1.23 -2.20
CA SER A 196 -8.03 1.35 -2.28
C SER A 196 -7.59 2.80 -2.36
N THR A 197 -6.48 3.13 -1.71
CA THR A 197 -5.86 4.44 -1.76
C THR A 197 -4.42 4.32 -2.22
N ALA A 198 -4.08 4.99 -3.32
CA ALA A 198 -2.71 5.05 -3.82
C ALA A 198 -1.98 6.28 -3.27
N ILE A 199 -0.80 6.08 -2.69
CA ILE A 199 0.06 7.14 -2.15
C ILE A 199 1.32 7.25 -2.99
N PRO A 200 1.75 8.48 -3.36
CA PRO A 200 2.97 8.68 -4.11
C PRO A 200 4.19 8.34 -3.26
N LEU A 201 5.17 7.65 -3.87
CA LEU A 201 6.49 7.43 -3.30
C LEU A 201 7.51 8.29 -4.08
N PRO A 202 7.82 9.50 -3.62
CA PRO A 202 8.73 10.42 -4.33
C PRO A 202 10.18 10.02 -4.12
N HIS A 203 10.62 8.98 -4.79
CA HIS A 203 11.99 8.49 -4.74
C HIS A 203 12.68 8.73 -6.09
N ILE A 204 13.71 9.57 -6.10
CA ILE A 204 14.45 9.96 -7.30
C ILE A 204 15.91 9.53 -7.17
N LEU A 205 16.40 8.82 -8.16
CA LEU A 205 17.80 8.41 -8.26
C LEU A 205 18.61 9.35 -9.17
N GLY A 206 19.93 9.26 -9.10
CA GLY A 206 20.88 9.97 -9.95
C GLY A 206 21.48 11.22 -9.33
N PHE A 207 22.73 11.48 -9.68
CA PHE A 207 23.53 12.60 -9.15
C PHE A 207 22.96 13.96 -9.60
N LEU A 208 22.54 14.08 -10.84
CA LEU A 208 21.99 15.32 -11.41
C LEU A 208 20.67 15.74 -10.75
N ASN A 209 19.97 14.82 -10.10
CA ASN A 209 18.75 15.11 -9.35
C ASN A 209 19.00 15.57 -7.91
N THR A 210 20.25 15.73 -7.49
CA THR A 210 20.56 16.18 -6.13
C THR A 210 19.90 17.51 -5.75
N PRO A 211 19.87 18.55 -6.62
CA PRO A 211 19.15 19.79 -6.31
C PRO A 211 17.65 19.57 -6.10
N LYS A 212 17.04 18.71 -6.93
CA LYS A 212 15.60 18.38 -6.82
C LYS A 212 15.31 17.61 -5.53
N ARG A 213 16.19 16.68 -5.13
CA ARG A 213 16.09 15.97 -3.85
C ARG A 213 16.21 16.91 -2.66
N MET A 214 17.17 17.87 -2.72
CA MET A 214 17.35 18.87 -1.67
C MET A 214 16.13 19.79 -1.56
N TYR A 215 15.58 20.25 -2.67
CA TYR A 215 14.34 21.04 -2.69
C TYR A 215 13.16 20.29 -2.07
N ARG A 216 12.95 19.02 -2.44
CA ARG A 216 11.89 18.18 -1.85
C ARG A 216 12.12 17.90 -0.37
N PHE A 217 13.37 17.72 0.04
CA PHE A 217 13.71 17.56 1.45
C PHE A 217 13.31 18.79 2.27
N LEU A 218 13.54 19.99 1.75
CA LEU A 218 13.11 21.23 2.42
C LEU A 218 11.58 21.40 2.41
N GLN A 219 10.88 20.79 1.49
CA GLN A 219 9.42 20.86 1.34
C GLN A 219 8.69 19.59 1.76
N ARG A 220 9.26 18.80 2.66
CA ARG A 220 8.62 17.57 3.18
C ARG A 220 7.23 17.80 3.76
N ARG A 221 6.93 19.03 4.20
CA ARG A 221 5.61 19.40 4.71
C ARG A 221 4.51 19.16 3.65
N LYS A 222 4.74 19.52 2.39
CA LYS A 222 3.75 19.30 1.31
C LYS A 222 3.47 17.83 1.06
N LEU A 223 4.53 17.00 1.12
CA LEU A 223 4.38 15.56 1.00
C LEU A 223 3.62 14.97 2.20
N ALA A 224 3.93 15.42 3.41
CA ALA A 224 3.24 15.00 4.62
C ALA A 224 1.76 15.37 4.59
N ASP A 225 1.43 16.55 4.07
CA ASP A 225 0.07 17.04 3.94
C ASP A 225 -0.74 16.20 2.95
N SER A 226 -0.24 16.02 1.72
CA SER A 226 -0.93 15.21 0.70
C SER A 226 -1.08 13.75 1.11
N THR A 227 -0.02 13.14 1.66
CA THR A 227 -0.07 11.77 2.19
C THR A 227 -1.01 11.68 3.39
N GLY A 228 -0.95 12.67 4.29
CA GLY A 228 -1.81 12.76 5.45
C GLY A 228 -3.29 12.84 5.10
N ALA A 229 -3.66 13.64 4.11
CA ALA A 229 -5.04 13.75 3.64
C ALA A 229 -5.57 12.40 3.10
N SER A 230 -4.77 11.71 2.27
CA SER A 230 -5.13 10.40 1.72
C SER A 230 -5.28 9.33 2.80
N VAL A 231 -4.36 9.31 3.77
CA VAL A 231 -4.42 8.36 4.91
C VAL A 231 -5.59 8.71 5.83
N ALA A 232 -5.88 9.99 6.06
CA ALA A 232 -7.03 10.42 6.86
C ALA A 232 -8.35 9.98 6.22
N ALA A 233 -8.50 10.09 4.89
CA ALA A 233 -9.66 9.59 4.19
C ALA A 233 -9.88 8.08 4.43
N LEU A 234 -8.81 7.30 4.34
CA LEU A 234 -8.83 5.87 4.60
C LEU A 234 -9.16 5.56 6.08
N VAL A 235 -8.58 6.30 7.03
CA VAL A 235 -8.81 6.11 8.46
C VAL A 235 -10.27 6.40 8.82
N LEU A 236 -10.79 7.53 8.37
CA LEU A 236 -12.17 7.94 8.63
C LEU A 236 -13.16 7.00 7.96
N ALA A 237 -12.86 6.50 6.76
CA ALA A 237 -13.70 5.61 5.96
C ALA A 237 -15.18 6.03 5.92
N ALA A 238 -15.41 7.34 5.97
CA ALA A 238 -16.76 7.91 6.05
C ALA A 238 -17.49 7.85 4.71
N GLN A 239 -16.73 8.00 3.63
CA GLN A 239 -17.25 7.99 2.26
C GLN A 239 -16.31 7.22 1.35
N THR A 240 -16.90 6.44 0.45
CA THR A 240 -16.19 5.78 -0.65
C THR A 240 -16.91 6.11 -1.94
N ARG A 241 -16.14 6.36 -3.00
CA ARG A 241 -16.67 6.60 -4.33
C ARG A 241 -16.05 5.64 -5.35
N PRO A 242 -16.75 5.36 -6.45
CA PRO A 242 -16.11 4.71 -7.58
C PRO A 242 -15.01 5.62 -8.15
N TYR A 243 -14.04 5.03 -8.81
CA TYR A 243 -13.08 5.81 -9.58
C TYR A 243 -13.77 6.44 -10.79
N ARG A 244 -13.36 7.65 -11.15
CA ARG A 244 -13.95 8.41 -12.25
C ARG A 244 -13.52 7.83 -13.59
N THR A 245 -14.41 7.91 -14.58
CA THR A 245 -14.13 7.62 -15.98
C THR A 245 -14.02 8.93 -16.75
N GLU A 246 -13.45 8.91 -17.96
CA GLU A 246 -13.22 10.12 -18.79
C GLU A 246 -14.44 11.03 -18.98
N ALA A 247 -15.63 10.47 -19.02
CA ALA A 247 -16.86 11.25 -19.18
C ALA A 247 -17.13 12.25 -18.04
N GLU A 248 -16.46 12.07 -16.87
CA GLU A 248 -16.65 12.91 -15.69
C GLU A 248 -15.45 13.86 -15.43
N VAL A 249 -14.35 13.70 -16.19
CA VAL A 249 -13.11 14.45 -16.00
C VAL A 249 -12.99 15.65 -16.94
N ASP A 250 -13.87 15.79 -17.92
CA ASP A 250 -13.78 16.77 -19.01
C ASP A 250 -13.78 18.26 -18.61
N ASP A 251 -13.99 18.60 -17.33
CA ASP A 251 -14.13 20.01 -16.92
C ASP A 251 -12.86 20.61 -16.28
N PHE A 252 -11.81 19.85 -16.00
CA PHE A 252 -10.66 20.40 -15.25
C PHE A 252 -9.27 20.27 -15.89
N SER A 253 -9.03 19.48 -16.93
CA SER A 253 -7.67 19.34 -17.49
C SER A 253 -7.60 19.16 -19.01
N ALA A 254 -8.13 20.13 -19.74
CA ALA A 254 -8.02 20.20 -21.22
C ALA A 254 -6.61 20.44 -21.76
N SER A 255 -5.54 20.24 -20.98
CA SER A 255 -4.16 20.55 -21.39
C SER A 255 -3.19 19.37 -21.39
N MET A 256 -3.66 18.13 -21.24
CA MET A 256 -2.76 16.97 -21.24
C MET A 256 -3.19 15.95 -22.30
N GLU A 257 -2.52 16.03 -23.46
CA GLU A 257 -2.60 15.10 -24.59
C GLU A 257 -2.09 13.69 -24.22
N THR A 258 -2.79 13.00 -23.37
CA THR A 258 -2.75 11.53 -23.30
C THR A 258 -3.99 11.09 -22.54
N ALA A 259 -5.03 10.80 -23.30
CA ALA A 259 -6.30 10.32 -22.83
C ALA A 259 -6.14 8.98 -22.07
N SER A 260 -5.92 9.07 -20.79
CA SER A 260 -6.06 7.94 -19.89
C SER A 260 -7.53 7.79 -19.57
N ARG A 261 -8.15 6.74 -20.09
CA ARG A 261 -9.59 6.46 -19.99
C ARG A 261 -10.08 6.28 -18.55
N TRP A 262 -9.18 6.08 -17.61
CA TRP A 262 -9.49 5.71 -16.24
C TRP A 262 -8.67 6.53 -15.23
N GLU A 263 -9.32 7.04 -14.17
CA GLU A 263 -8.65 7.71 -13.06
C GLU A 263 -7.53 6.84 -12.46
N GLN A 264 -7.75 5.51 -12.38
CA GLN A 264 -6.78 4.55 -11.86
C GLN A 264 -5.46 4.54 -12.66
N ASP A 265 -5.52 4.75 -13.98
CA ASP A 265 -4.31 4.84 -14.80
C ASP A 265 -3.62 6.18 -14.64
N ALA A 266 -4.38 7.26 -14.48
CA ALA A 266 -3.83 8.60 -14.25
C ALA A 266 -3.15 8.73 -12.89
N LEU A 267 -3.64 7.99 -11.87
CA LEU A 267 -3.07 8.02 -10.53
C LEU A 267 -1.58 7.71 -10.56
N LEU A 268 -0.82 8.61 -9.95
CA LEU A 268 0.64 8.51 -9.80
C LEU A 268 1.42 8.37 -11.12
N LYS A 269 0.82 8.61 -12.30
CA LYS A 269 1.50 8.53 -13.60
C LYS A 269 2.67 9.51 -13.67
N GLU A 270 2.52 10.69 -13.07
CA GLU A 270 3.59 11.67 -12.97
C GLU A 270 4.84 11.12 -12.26
N ALA A 271 4.65 10.27 -11.25
CA ALA A 271 5.75 9.66 -10.52
C ALA A 271 6.63 8.75 -11.40
N GLU A 272 6.07 8.14 -12.45
CA GLU A 272 6.84 7.32 -13.39
C GLU A 272 7.81 8.15 -14.23
N SER A 273 7.44 9.34 -14.62
CA SER A 273 8.25 10.23 -15.45
C SER A 273 9.57 10.64 -14.78
N GLU A 274 9.62 10.54 -13.46
CA GLU A 274 10.77 10.90 -12.65
C GLU A 274 11.85 9.82 -12.57
N TRP A 275 11.55 8.59 -13.00
CA TRP A 275 12.50 7.49 -12.93
C TRP A 275 13.45 7.48 -14.12
N TYR A 276 14.72 7.24 -13.84
CA TYR A 276 15.72 7.04 -14.88
C TYR A 276 15.52 5.72 -15.60
N LYS A 277 15.70 5.72 -16.91
CA LYS A 277 15.69 4.49 -17.72
C LYS A 277 16.70 3.45 -17.22
N SER A 278 17.83 3.88 -16.64
CA SER A 278 18.85 2.99 -16.08
C SER A 278 18.43 2.30 -14.77
N ALA A 279 17.40 2.80 -14.09
CA ALA A 279 16.84 2.12 -12.92
C ALA A 279 15.99 0.90 -13.31
N TRP A 280 15.56 0.83 -14.55
CA TRP A 280 14.82 -0.27 -15.13
C TRP A 280 15.81 -1.32 -15.65
N ALA A 281 15.95 -2.43 -14.92
CA ALA A 281 16.82 -3.51 -15.38
C ALA A 281 16.32 -4.06 -16.72
N PRO A 282 17.16 -4.16 -17.77
CA PRO A 282 16.76 -4.76 -19.04
C PRO A 282 16.44 -6.24 -18.84
N ASN A 283 15.56 -6.81 -19.68
CA ASN A 283 15.39 -8.25 -19.74
C ASN A 283 16.70 -8.89 -20.14
N LYS A 284 17.03 -10.03 -19.55
CA LYS A 284 18.14 -10.83 -20.02
C LYS A 284 17.78 -11.38 -21.41
N GLU A 285 18.76 -11.46 -22.29
CA GLU A 285 18.57 -12.02 -23.63
C GLU A 285 17.95 -13.43 -23.50
N GLY A 286 16.77 -13.62 -24.11
CA GLY A 286 16.02 -14.90 -24.09
C GLY A 286 14.96 -15.06 -22.99
N GLU A 287 14.79 -14.10 -22.09
CA GLU A 287 13.67 -14.08 -21.14
C GLU A 287 12.52 -13.21 -21.69
N GLU A 288 11.48 -13.82 -22.21
CA GLU A 288 10.18 -13.18 -22.48
C GLU A 288 9.36 -13.08 -21.18
N ARG A 289 9.87 -12.31 -20.21
CA ARG A 289 9.16 -12.10 -18.96
C ARG A 289 8.38 -10.79 -19.04
N GLU A 290 7.12 -10.83 -18.63
CA GLU A 290 6.33 -9.61 -18.41
C GLU A 290 7.01 -8.67 -17.42
N ARG A 291 6.96 -7.40 -17.74
CA ARG A 291 7.58 -6.32 -16.94
C ARG A 291 6.50 -5.37 -16.41
N PRO A 292 5.78 -5.77 -15.35
CA PRO A 292 4.66 -4.99 -14.80
C PRO A 292 4.99 -3.52 -14.51
N TRP A 293 6.25 -3.23 -14.19
CA TRP A 293 6.66 -1.86 -13.88
C TRP A 293 6.84 -0.99 -15.12
N GLN A 294 7.29 -1.58 -16.23
CA GLN A 294 7.61 -0.86 -17.47
C GLN A 294 6.42 -0.77 -18.42
N GLU A 295 5.59 -1.79 -18.43
CA GLU A 295 4.43 -1.85 -19.29
C GLU A 295 3.32 -0.91 -18.84
N ASP A 296 2.52 -0.44 -19.79
CA ASP A 296 1.36 0.37 -19.48
C ASP A 296 0.34 -0.43 -18.66
N MET A 297 -0.41 0.28 -17.85
CA MET A 297 -1.47 -0.34 -17.06
C MET A 297 -2.67 -0.67 -17.93
N VAL A 298 -3.02 -1.94 -18.01
CA VAL A 298 -4.22 -2.40 -18.68
C VAL A 298 -5.30 -2.67 -17.65
N LEU A 299 -6.44 -2.02 -17.80
CA LEU A 299 -7.58 -2.13 -16.91
C LEU A 299 -8.78 -2.73 -17.67
N ASP A 300 -9.30 -3.83 -17.18
CA ASP A 300 -10.57 -4.38 -17.66
C ASP A 300 -11.74 -3.61 -17.03
N PRO A 301 -12.72 -3.16 -17.84
CA PRO A 301 -13.87 -2.40 -17.34
C PRO A 301 -14.61 -3.08 -16.18
N ARG A 302 -14.74 -4.39 -16.23
CA ARG A 302 -15.46 -5.17 -15.20
C ARG A 302 -14.81 -5.09 -13.83
N ILE A 303 -13.47 -4.97 -13.78
CA ILE A 303 -12.73 -4.77 -12.52
C ILE A 303 -12.65 -3.28 -12.18
N GLY A 304 -12.40 -2.44 -13.20
CA GLY A 304 -12.24 -1.00 -13.02
C GLY A 304 -13.46 -0.32 -12.40
N GLU A 305 -14.66 -0.70 -12.83
CA GLU A 305 -15.92 -0.18 -12.32
C GLU A 305 -16.23 -0.62 -10.89
N GLN A 306 -15.74 -1.80 -10.48
CA GLN A 306 -15.92 -2.31 -9.12
C GLN A 306 -14.92 -1.74 -8.12
N MET A 307 -13.83 -1.13 -8.60
CA MET A 307 -12.83 -0.50 -7.73
C MET A 307 -13.39 0.78 -7.11
N ARG A 308 -13.06 1.00 -5.84
CA ARG A 308 -13.47 2.19 -5.08
C ARG A 308 -12.28 2.86 -4.41
N THR A 309 -12.41 4.15 -4.17
CA THR A 309 -11.44 4.94 -3.42
C THR A 309 -12.11 5.61 -2.22
N PHE A 310 -11.30 5.98 -1.23
CA PHE A 310 -11.77 6.75 -0.08
C PHE A 310 -11.80 8.24 -0.42
N GLU A 311 -12.78 8.93 0.13
CA GLU A 311 -12.93 10.37 -0.01
C GLU A 311 -13.07 11.02 1.36
N LEU A 312 -12.45 12.18 1.53
CA LEU A 312 -12.62 12.96 2.75
C LEU A 312 -14.03 13.56 2.81
N PRO A 313 -14.70 13.52 3.97
CA PRO A 313 -15.99 14.18 4.14
C PRO A 313 -15.87 15.67 3.84
N GLN A 314 -16.89 16.22 3.20
CA GLN A 314 -16.98 17.66 2.95
C GLN A 314 -16.84 18.46 4.26
N GLY A 315 -16.04 19.52 4.23
CA GLY A 315 -15.76 20.35 5.41
C GLY A 315 -14.71 19.75 6.37
N SER A 316 -14.04 18.64 6.01
CA SER A 316 -12.91 18.12 6.78
C SER A 316 -11.68 19.04 6.72
N GLU A 317 -11.48 19.73 5.59
CA GLU A 317 -10.37 20.67 5.42
C GLU A 317 -10.54 21.90 6.33
N THR A 318 -11.73 22.48 6.38
CA THR A 318 -12.02 23.62 7.26
C THR A 318 -11.85 23.27 8.74
N LYS A 319 -12.28 22.07 9.14
CA LYS A 319 -12.05 21.56 10.49
C LYS A 319 -10.57 21.33 10.78
N ALA A 320 -9.81 20.86 9.81
CA ALA A 320 -8.37 20.69 9.96
C ALA A 320 -7.66 22.02 10.11
N GLU A 321 -8.03 23.05 9.34
CA GLU A 321 -7.52 24.40 9.47
C GLU A 321 -7.85 25.02 10.84
N GLU A 322 -9.09 24.89 11.31
CA GLU A 322 -9.49 25.34 12.65
C GLU A 322 -8.68 24.66 13.76
N LEU A 323 -8.44 23.36 13.65
CA LEU A 323 -7.62 22.61 14.61
C LEU A 323 -6.15 23.02 14.53
N GLU A 324 -5.62 23.26 13.32
CA GLU A 324 -4.26 23.76 13.15
C GLU A 324 -4.09 25.17 13.75
N GLU A 325 -5.03 26.06 13.51
CA GLU A 325 -5.03 27.38 14.13
C GLU A 325 -5.08 27.31 15.66
N LYS A 326 -5.95 26.44 16.20
CA LYS A 326 -6.03 26.25 17.65
C LYS A 326 -4.71 25.74 18.23
N ALA A 327 -4.14 24.70 17.61
CA ALA A 327 -2.85 24.16 18.02
C ALA A 327 -1.71 25.19 17.90
N ARG A 328 -1.76 26.05 16.88
CA ARG A 328 -0.80 27.15 16.71
C ARG A 328 -0.93 28.18 17.82
N ARG A 329 -2.15 28.60 18.16
CA ARG A 329 -2.41 29.53 19.26
C ARG A 329 -1.94 28.96 20.61
N GLU A 330 -2.20 27.68 20.86
CA GLU A 330 -1.75 26.99 22.08
C GLU A 330 -0.21 26.91 22.15
N ARG A 331 0.45 26.59 21.05
CA ARG A 331 1.91 26.53 20.93
C ARG A 331 2.54 27.92 21.14
N ASP A 332 1.98 28.95 20.52
CA ASP A 332 2.47 30.32 20.64
C ASP A 332 2.28 30.84 22.07
N SER A 333 1.16 30.52 22.71
CA SER A 333 0.91 30.81 24.13
C SER A 333 1.93 30.11 25.04
N TRP A 334 2.20 28.81 24.81
CA TRP A 334 3.21 28.08 25.56
C TRP A 334 4.62 28.66 25.34
N TRP A 335 4.96 28.98 24.08
CA TRP A 335 6.25 29.58 23.74
C TRP A 335 6.47 30.96 24.39
N MET A 336 5.44 31.79 24.42
CA MET A 336 5.47 33.08 25.12
C MET A 336 5.64 32.86 26.62
N SER A 337 4.97 31.89 27.20
CA SER A 337 5.12 31.53 28.62
C SER A 337 6.53 31.02 28.93
N ALA A 338 7.07 30.16 28.06
CA ALA A 338 8.44 29.65 28.19
C ALA A 338 9.50 30.76 28.08
N LYS A 339 9.32 31.72 27.15
CA LYS A 339 10.18 32.91 27.05
C LYS A 339 10.11 33.75 28.29
N LYS A 340 8.92 33.98 28.83
CA LYS A 340 8.74 34.74 30.09
C LYS A 340 9.44 34.04 31.25
N TRP A 341 9.33 32.72 31.35
CA TRP A 341 10.01 31.91 32.36
C TRP A 341 11.53 31.94 32.20
N ALA A 342 12.06 31.92 30.98
CA ALA A 342 13.49 31.99 30.66
C ALA A 342 14.07 33.42 30.76
N GLY A 343 13.29 34.42 31.18
CA GLY A 343 13.74 35.81 31.36
C GLY A 343 13.81 36.63 30.06
N TYR A 344 13.27 36.10 28.95
CA TYR A 344 13.22 36.80 27.65
C TYR A 344 11.89 37.54 27.41
N GLY A 345 11.07 37.75 28.45
CA GLY A 345 9.87 38.57 28.37
C GLY A 345 10.19 40.07 28.34
N PRO A 346 9.24 40.92 27.89
CA PRO A 346 9.38 42.36 28.05
C PRO A 346 9.62 42.65 29.53
N ARG A 347 10.70 43.35 29.85
CA ARG A 347 10.98 43.79 31.20
C ARG A 347 9.81 44.66 31.64
N GLU A 348 9.05 44.21 32.64
CA GLU A 348 8.18 45.12 33.36
C GLU A 348 9.05 46.25 33.90
N LYS A 349 8.79 47.47 33.44
CA LYS A 349 9.45 48.66 33.97
C LYS A 349 9.22 48.64 35.47
N ARG A 350 10.29 48.56 36.28
CA ARG A 350 10.17 48.61 37.74
C ARG A 350 9.61 49.98 38.11
N GLY A 351 8.75 50.04 39.11
CA GLY A 351 8.02 51.22 39.50
C GLY A 351 8.86 52.51 39.75
N TRP A 352 10.19 52.41 39.94
CA TRP A 352 11.09 53.50 39.98
C TRP A 352 11.48 54.12 38.64
N GLU A 353 11.25 53.41 37.54
CA GLU A 353 11.43 53.88 36.14
C GLU A 353 10.19 54.65 35.63
N MET A 354 9.08 54.62 36.31
CA MET A 354 7.85 55.36 36.00
C MET A 354 7.68 56.67 36.73
N GLY A 355 8.67 57.13 37.52
CA GLY A 355 8.60 58.32 38.25
C GLY A 355 9.69 59.28 37.82
N PHE A 356 9.43 60.14 36.88
CA PHE A 356 9.86 61.52 36.76
C PHE A 356 9.51 62.05 35.35
N GLU A 357 8.24 62.17 35.05
CA GLU A 357 7.82 63.27 34.18
C GLU A 357 7.49 64.42 35.10
N GLY A 358 8.49 65.30 35.22
CA GLY A 358 8.41 66.50 36.02
C GLY A 358 7.33 67.43 35.49
N GLY A 359 6.48 67.87 36.37
CA GLY A 359 5.66 69.04 36.16
C GLY A 359 6.49 70.21 35.76
N GLU A 360 6.27 70.83 34.69
CA GLU A 360 6.51 72.23 34.42
C GLU A 360 5.16 72.91 34.56
N ASP A 361 4.96 73.43 35.79
CA ASP A 361 4.03 74.51 36.05
C ASP A 361 4.78 75.83 35.90
N ASP A 362 4.13 76.75 35.18
CA ASP A 362 4.30 78.19 34.96
C ASP A 362 5.08 78.62 33.72
#